data_f74e87a0bec5df242de0b950d676b2bc
#
_entry.id   f74e87a0bec5df242de0b950d676b2bc
#
_cell.length_a   1.000
_cell.length_b   1.000
_cell.length_c   1.000
_cell.angle_alpha   90.00
_cell.angle_beta   90.00
_cell.angle_gamma   90.00
#
_symmetry.space_group_name_H-M   'P 1'
#
loop_
_entity.id
_entity.type
_entity.pdbx_description
1 polymer ?
#
loop_
_entity_poly.entity_id
_entity_poly.type
_entity_poly.pdbx_seq_one_letter_code
_entity_poly.pdbx_strand_id
1 'polypeptide(L)'
;MLFDVHCDHFSQPLPVEFLSSRLIYCGRFFNDYGGLLLDYHRQKGLLEDLIRRGLDPARPRLYVLDGGKAIHKAVRDIFGKEALIQRCQVHKKRNVLSYLPESEQANVSVAMTMAYREFEYEAAKGKLMGIANNLEYRYPKAAASLLEGLEETLAVHRLKIPGMLRETLCSTNPMESANSACRGIIRRVSNFGDGEMALRHAAAGFIEAERGFRRIKGYRQLTVLMAMLENQTTGTIEIETA
;
A
#
# COMPACT_ATOMS: atom_id res chain seq x y z
N MET A 1 2.87 -2.43 1.27
CA MET A 1 3.00 -2.51 2.72
C MET A 1 2.13 -3.65 3.19
N LEU A 2 2.72 -4.66 3.75
CA LEU A 2 2.01 -5.75 4.40
C LEU A 2 1.84 -5.35 5.87
N PHE A 3 0.61 -5.29 6.35
CA PHE A 3 0.33 -5.22 7.78
C PHE A 3 0.01 -6.62 8.25
N ASP A 4 1.02 -7.30 8.78
CA ASP A 4 0.80 -8.45 9.64
C ASP A 4 0.80 -7.96 11.08
N VAL A 5 -0.32 -8.12 11.75
CA VAL A 5 -0.51 -7.58 13.09
C VAL A 5 -0.43 -8.75 14.06
N HIS A 6 0.78 -9.12 14.44
CA HIS A 6 0.99 -9.97 15.61
C HIS A 6 1.29 -9.07 16.80
N CYS A 7 0.35 -8.97 17.72
CA CYS A 7 0.40 -8.05 18.84
C CYS A 7 0.49 -8.82 20.16
N ASP A 8 1.51 -9.67 20.31
CA ASP A 8 1.68 -10.29 21.63
C ASP A 8 2.74 -9.64 22.52
N HIS A 9 3.58 -8.70 22.01
CA HIS A 9 4.50 -7.98 22.91
C HIS A 9 4.90 -6.61 22.32
N PHE A 10 4.22 -5.55 22.72
CA PHE A 10 4.55 -4.15 22.37
C PHE A 10 5.82 -3.59 23.05
N SER A 11 6.61 -4.40 23.73
CA SER A 11 7.86 -4.01 24.40
C SER A 11 9.13 -4.51 23.71
N GLN A 12 9.03 -5.24 22.59
CA GLN A 12 10.18 -5.78 21.86
C GLN A 12 10.38 -5.05 20.51
N PRO A 13 11.61 -5.05 19.95
CA PRO A 13 11.86 -4.50 18.61
C PRO A 13 10.94 -5.16 17.58
N LEU A 14 10.47 -4.36 16.61
CA LEU A 14 9.50 -4.73 15.57
C LEU A 14 9.70 -6.16 15.06
N PRO A 15 8.62 -6.98 14.99
CA PRO A 15 8.72 -8.38 14.59
C PRO A 15 9.43 -8.56 13.25
N VAL A 16 10.05 -9.73 13.04
CA VAL A 16 10.74 -10.12 11.79
C VAL A 16 9.87 -9.90 10.55
N GLU A 17 8.55 -9.92 10.70
CA GLU A 17 7.54 -9.65 9.68
C GLU A 17 7.53 -8.20 9.18
N PHE A 18 7.90 -7.23 10.01
CA PHE A 18 8.13 -5.85 9.56
C PHE A 18 9.45 -5.72 8.77
N LEU A 19 10.43 -6.56 9.06
CA LEU A 19 11.66 -6.71 8.29
C LEU A 19 11.40 -7.31 6.90
N SER A 20 10.44 -8.22 6.78
CA SER A 20 10.08 -8.86 5.51
C SER A 20 9.36 -7.90 4.56
N SER A 21 8.53 -6.98 5.09
CA SER A 21 7.94 -5.90 4.28
C SER A 21 9.00 -4.93 3.73
N ARG A 22 10.19 -4.85 4.34
CA ARG A 22 11.31 -4.04 3.87
C ARG A 22 11.94 -4.58 2.59
N LEU A 23 11.99 -5.90 2.43
CA LEU A 23 12.51 -6.55 1.22
C LEU A 23 11.62 -6.31 0.00
N ILE A 24 10.30 -6.24 0.17
CA ILE A 24 9.37 -5.92 -0.93
C ILE A 24 9.63 -4.51 -1.47
N TYR A 25 10.07 -3.60 -0.62
CA TYR A 25 10.37 -2.21 -1.00
C TYR A 25 11.79 -2.01 -1.54
N CYS A 26 12.73 -2.91 -1.27
CA CYS A 26 14.03 -2.92 -1.93
C CYS A 26 13.90 -2.93 -3.45
N GLY A 27 12.86 -3.57 -3.97
CA GLY A 27 12.61 -3.58 -5.40
C GLY A 27 12.42 -2.20 -6.04
N ARG A 28 11.72 -1.28 -5.36
CA ARG A 28 11.57 0.10 -5.85
C ARG A 28 12.86 0.92 -5.71
N PHE A 29 13.64 0.63 -4.68
CA PHE A 29 14.95 1.21 -4.47
C PHE A 29 15.90 0.90 -5.65
N PHE A 30 15.88 -0.33 -6.16
CA PHE A 30 16.67 -0.72 -7.34
C PHE A 30 16.19 -0.08 -8.64
N ASN A 31 14.90 0.23 -8.79
CA ASN A 31 14.39 0.94 -9.97
C ASN A 31 15.00 2.34 -10.11
N ASP A 32 15.20 3.04 -9.01
CA ASP A 32 15.76 4.40 -9.04
C ASP A 32 17.28 4.41 -9.31
N TYR A 33 17.96 3.28 -9.06
CA TYR A 33 19.42 3.15 -9.24
C TYR A 33 19.86 2.26 -10.41
N GLY A 34 18.95 1.53 -11.06
CA GLY A 34 19.36 0.57 -12.08
C GLY A 34 18.39 0.37 -13.25
N GLY A 35 17.30 1.14 -13.35
CA GLY A 35 16.38 1.04 -14.50
C GLY A 35 15.69 -0.33 -14.67
N LEU A 36 15.77 -1.22 -13.68
CA LEU A 36 15.14 -2.52 -13.70
C LEU A 36 13.68 -2.37 -13.26
N LEU A 37 12.78 -2.30 -14.24
CA LEU A 37 11.36 -2.54 -14.05
C LEU A 37 11.19 -3.85 -13.26
N LEU A 38 10.66 -3.76 -12.05
CA LEU A 38 10.24 -4.94 -11.30
C LEU A 38 9.09 -5.56 -12.05
N ASP A 39 9.40 -6.56 -12.84
CA ASP A 39 8.41 -7.35 -13.52
C ASP A 39 7.62 -8.20 -12.50
N TYR A 40 6.51 -8.73 -12.95
CA TYR A 40 5.65 -9.62 -12.18
C TYR A 40 6.41 -10.79 -11.53
N HIS A 41 7.35 -11.41 -12.24
CA HIS A 41 8.08 -12.60 -11.76
C HIS A 41 8.94 -12.28 -10.54
N ARG A 42 9.61 -11.13 -10.54
CA ARG A 42 10.44 -10.70 -9.40
C ARG A 42 9.57 -10.37 -8.17
N GLN A 43 8.45 -9.70 -8.38
CA GLN A 43 7.53 -9.37 -7.29
C GLN A 43 6.88 -10.63 -6.71
N LYS A 44 6.49 -11.57 -7.57
CA LYS A 44 5.97 -12.88 -7.15
C LYS A 44 7.03 -13.67 -6.38
N GLY A 45 8.24 -13.77 -6.90
CA GLY A 45 9.36 -14.46 -6.24
C GLY A 45 9.69 -13.89 -4.87
N LEU A 46 9.55 -12.56 -4.70
CA LEU A 46 9.74 -11.90 -3.42
C LEU A 46 8.66 -12.30 -2.40
N LEU A 47 7.39 -12.32 -2.81
CA LEU A 47 6.30 -12.77 -1.94
C LEU A 47 6.41 -14.26 -1.58
N GLU A 48 6.83 -15.10 -2.52
CA GLU A 48 7.12 -16.51 -2.28
C GLU A 48 8.30 -16.70 -1.30
N ASP A 49 9.32 -15.83 -1.36
CA ASP A 49 10.43 -15.82 -0.40
C ASP A 49 9.95 -15.47 1.01
N LEU A 50 9.03 -14.52 1.16
CA LEU A 50 8.42 -14.19 2.45
C LEU A 50 7.67 -15.38 3.05
N ILE A 51 6.93 -16.13 2.24
CA ILE A 51 6.23 -17.34 2.69
C ILE A 51 7.24 -18.39 3.14
N ARG A 52 8.32 -18.61 2.38
CA ARG A 52 9.40 -19.54 2.80
C ARG A 52 10.06 -19.14 4.12
N ARG A 53 10.07 -17.86 4.46
CA ARG A 53 10.60 -17.33 5.72
C ARG A 53 9.59 -17.31 6.86
N GLY A 54 8.38 -17.83 6.66
CA GLY A 54 7.39 -18.02 7.72
C GLY A 54 6.16 -17.10 7.64
N LEU A 55 6.02 -16.31 6.56
CA LEU A 55 4.76 -15.60 6.33
C LEU A 55 3.65 -16.61 6.04
N ASP A 56 2.67 -16.73 6.93
CA ASP A 56 1.53 -17.62 6.73
C ASP A 56 0.58 -17.07 5.66
N PRO A 57 0.45 -17.69 4.46
CA PRO A 57 -0.40 -17.17 3.40
C PRO A 57 -1.90 -17.23 3.72
N ALA A 58 -2.34 -18.09 4.64
CA ALA A 58 -3.74 -18.26 5.01
C ALA A 58 -4.26 -17.15 5.94
N ARG A 59 -3.35 -16.41 6.57
CA ARG A 59 -3.74 -15.37 7.52
C ARG A 59 -4.36 -14.15 6.83
N PRO A 60 -5.51 -13.65 7.30
CA PRO A 60 -6.14 -12.46 6.73
C PRO A 60 -5.22 -11.23 6.81
N ARG A 61 -5.10 -10.47 5.72
CA ARG A 61 -4.24 -9.28 5.64
C ARG A 61 -4.85 -8.18 4.79
N LEU A 62 -4.50 -6.95 5.13
CA LEU A 62 -4.72 -5.79 4.28
C LEU A 62 -3.40 -5.44 3.55
N TYR A 63 -3.46 -5.46 2.21
CA TYR A 63 -2.33 -5.11 1.35
C TYR A 63 -2.45 -3.66 0.89
N VAL A 64 -1.57 -2.78 1.34
CA VAL A 64 -1.57 -1.37 0.88
C VAL A 64 -0.56 -1.22 -0.27
N LEU A 65 -1.07 -0.97 -1.49
CA LEU A 65 -0.28 -0.95 -2.73
C LEU A 65 -0.38 0.39 -3.45
N ASP A 66 0.64 0.73 -4.24
CA ASP A 66 0.69 1.98 -5.02
C ASP A 66 -0.07 1.95 -6.36
N GLY A 67 -0.65 0.82 -6.71
CA GLY A 67 -1.40 0.62 -7.94
C GLY A 67 -0.58 0.07 -9.11
N GLY A 68 0.65 -0.40 -8.86
CA GLY A 68 1.44 -1.14 -9.86
C GLY A 68 0.76 -2.45 -10.24
N LYS A 69 0.47 -2.65 -11.53
CA LYS A 69 -0.27 -3.84 -12.01
C LYS A 69 0.44 -5.16 -11.68
N ALA A 70 1.76 -5.16 -11.71
CA ALA A 70 2.56 -6.36 -11.44
C ALA A 70 2.42 -6.84 -9.98
N ILE A 71 2.52 -5.93 -9.00
CA ILE A 71 2.36 -6.28 -7.59
C ILE A 71 0.92 -6.67 -7.25
N HIS A 72 -0.07 -6.01 -7.85
CA HIS A 72 -1.47 -6.41 -7.73
C HIS A 72 -1.70 -7.85 -8.19
N LYS A 73 -1.20 -8.17 -9.39
CA LYS A 73 -1.29 -9.52 -9.93
C LYS A 73 -0.57 -10.54 -9.03
N ALA A 74 0.64 -10.24 -8.59
CA ALA A 74 1.41 -11.12 -7.72
C ALA A 74 0.71 -11.40 -6.38
N VAL A 75 0.13 -10.37 -5.75
CA VAL A 75 -0.65 -10.52 -4.50
C VAL A 75 -1.87 -11.42 -4.72
N ARG A 76 -2.63 -11.20 -5.80
CA ARG A 76 -3.82 -12.02 -6.09
C ARG A 76 -3.48 -13.46 -6.46
N ASP A 77 -2.37 -13.68 -7.16
CA ASP A 77 -1.93 -15.04 -7.57
C ASP A 77 -1.42 -15.86 -6.36
N ILE A 78 -0.86 -15.21 -5.34
CA ILE A 78 -0.30 -15.89 -4.16
C ILE A 78 -1.31 -15.99 -3.01
N PHE A 79 -2.02 -14.91 -2.72
CA PHE A 79 -2.92 -14.81 -1.55
C PHE A 79 -4.40 -14.95 -1.92
N GLY A 80 -4.70 -15.25 -3.18
CA GLY A 80 -6.05 -15.45 -3.67
C GLY A 80 -6.70 -14.20 -4.25
N LYS A 81 -7.76 -14.42 -5.04
CA LYS A 81 -8.51 -13.34 -5.70
C LYS A 81 -9.19 -12.40 -4.73
N GLU A 82 -9.54 -12.91 -3.54
CA GLU A 82 -10.21 -12.18 -2.47
C GLU A 82 -9.22 -11.42 -1.55
N ALA A 83 -7.92 -11.42 -1.89
CA ALA A 83 -6.94 -10.65 -1.15
C ALA A 83 -7.39 -9.19 -1.01
N LEU A 84 -7.49 -8.71 0.23
CA LEU A 84 -7.97 -7.38 0.52
C LEU A 84 -6.90 -6.33 0.21
N ILE A 85 -7.08 -5.61 -0.87
CA ILE A 85 -6.15 -4.61 -1.36
C ILE A 85 -6.69 -3.20 -1.12
N GLN A 86 -5.93 -2.38 -0.42
CA GLN A 86 -6.11 -0.94 -0.38
C GLN A 86 -5.13 -0.28 -1.37
N ARG A 87 -5.65 0.36 -2.39
CA ARG A 87 -4.85 1.13 -3.33
C ARG A 87 -4.53 2.51 -2.75
N CYS A 88 -3.29 2.95 -2.85
CA CYS A 88 -2.82 4.23 -2.33
C CYS A 88 -3.60 5.41 -2.93
N GLN A 89 -4.34 6.14 -2.11
CA GLN A 89 -5.15 7.29 -2.54
C GLN A 89 -4.28 8.45 -3.04
N VAL A 90 -3.08 8.62 -2.47
CA VAL A 90 -2.13 9.67 -2.91
C VAL A 90 -1.65 9.40 -4.33
N HIS A 91 -1.23 8.16 -4.62
CA HIS A 91 -0.83 7.77 -5.97
C HIS A 91 -1.99 7.82 -6.96
N LYS A 92 -3.18 7.36 -6.57
CA LYS A 92 -4.38 7.46 -7.41
C LYS A 92 -4.67 8.91 -7.76
N LYS A 93 -4.64 9.81 -6.80
CA LYS A 93 -4.85 11.24 -7.03
C LYS A 93 -3.80 11.81 -7.99
N ARG A 94 -2.51 11.54 -7.78
CA ARG A 94 -1.44 11.97 -8.70
C ARG A 94 -1.67 11.46 -10.12
N ASN A 95 -2.06 10.20 -10.28
CA ASN A 95 -2.34 9.62 -11.60
C ASN A 95 -3.51 10.31 -12.30
N VAL A 96 -4.60 10.60 -11.60
CA VAL A 96 -5.74 11.34 -12.19
C VAL A 96 -5.32 12.74 -12.61
N LEU A 97 -4.61 13.46 -11.74
CA LEU A 97 -4.16 14.84 -12.02
C LEU A 97 -3.19 14.92 -13.20
N SER A 98 -2.38 13.88 -13.46
CA SER A 98 -1.44 13.87 -14.59
C SER A 98 -2.13 13.87 -15.97
N TYR A 99 -3.42 13.57 -16.04
CA TYR A 99 -4.24 13.66 -17.26
C TYR A 99 -4.99 14.99 -17.39
N LEU A 100 -4.79 15.93 -16.45
CA LEU A 100 -5.48 17.22 -16.43
C LEU A 100 -4.51 18.37 -16.71
N PRO A 101 -4.96 19.45 -17.38
CA PRO A 101 -4.20 20.68 -17.46
C PRO A 101 -4.03 21.30 -16.07
N GLU A 102 -2.97 22.05 -15.88
CA GLU A 102 -2.58 22.63 -14.59
C GLU A 102 -3.71 23.48 -13.95
N SER A 103 -4.46 24.20 -14.76
CA SER A 103 -5.60 25.03 -14.32
C SER A 103 -6.72 24.24 -13.64
N GLU A 104 -6.89 22.95 -13.97
CA GLU A 104 -7.96 22.09 -13.43
C GLU A 104 -7.46 21.24 -12.24
N GLN A 105 -6.15 21.03 -12.13
CA GLN A 105 -5.58 20.12 -11.14
C GLN A 105 -5.93 20.49 -9.69
N ALA A 106 -5.90 21.78 -9.35
CA ALA A 106 -6.17 22.25 -8.00
C ALA A 106 -7.60 21.90 -7.57
N ASN A 107 -8.58 22.19 -8.42
CA ASN A 107 -10.00 21.95 -8.14
C ASN A 107 -10.29 20.46 -7.97
N VAL A 108 -9.80 19.63 -8.91
CA VAL A 108 -10.00 18.18 -8.86
C VAL A 108 -9.27 17.55 -7.67
N SER A 109 -8.04 18.03 -7.35
CA SER A 109 -7.29 17.59 -6.17
C SER A 109 -8.04 17.83 -4.87
N VAL A 110 -8.65 19.02 -4.71
CA VAL A 110 -9.46 19.34 -3.53
C VAL A 110 -10.71 18.46 -3.48
N ALA A 111 -11.44 18.35 -4.59
CA ALA A 111 -12.65 17.54 -4.67
C ALA A 111 -12.38 16.07 -4.30
N MET A 112 -11.33 15.45 -4.87
CA MET A 112 -10.93 14.09 -4.53
C MET A 112 -10.52 13.96 -3.05
N THR A 113 -9.80 14.95 -2.52
CA THR A 113 -9.38 14.93 -1.10
C THR A 113 -10.60 14.96 -0.18
N MET A 114 -11.60 15.80 -0.49
CA MET A 114 -12.85 15.87 0.27
C MET A 114 -13.65 14.58 0.17
N ALA A 115 -13.73 13.97 -1.01
CA ALA A 115 -14.38 12.68 -1.20
C ALA A 115 -13.72 11.56 -0.37
N TYR A 116 -12.38 11.48 -0.34
CA TYR A 116 -11.66 10.50 0.46
C TYR A 116 -11.72 10.76 1.99
N ARG A 117 -12.06 11.96 2.41
CA ARG A 117 -12.29 12.27 3.85
C ARG A 117 -13.65 11.81 4.37
N GLU A 118 -14.59 11.50 3.49
CA GLU A 118 -15.87 10.97 3.94
C GLU A 118 -15.67 9.74 4.83
N PHE A 119 -16.52 9.61 5.84
CA PHE A 119 -16.45 8.45 6.73
C PHE A 119 -17.12 7.24 6.10
N GLU A 120 -18.31 7.43 5.56
CA GLU A 120 -19.12 6.38 4.97
C GLU A 120 -18.64 6.03 3.56
N TYR A 121 -18.53 4.72 3.29
CA TYR A 121 -18.10 4.17 2.01
C TYR A 121 -18.95 4.67 0.83
N GLU A 122 -20.29 4.60 0.96
CA GLU A 122 -21.20 5.01 -0.11
C GLU A 122 -21.12 6.51 -0.42
N ALA A 123 -20.94 7.34 0.61
CA ALA A 123 -20.75 8.79 0.42
C ALA A 123 -19.44 9.10 -0.30
N ALA A 124 -18.34 8.45 0.11
CA ALA A 124 -17.04 8.58 -0.56
C ALA A 124 -17.11 8.14 -2.02
N LYS A 125 -17.69 6.96 -2.27
CA LYS A 125 -17.87 6.40 -3.61
C LYS A 125 -18.73 7.31 -4.49
N GLY A 126 -19.88 7.75 -4.00
CA GLY A 126 -20.78 8.64 -4.74
C GLY A 126 -20.11 9.94 -5.16
N LYS A 127 -19.34 10.58 -4.25
CA LYS A 127 -18.58 11.80 -4.57
C LYS A 127 -17.50 11.54 -5.63
N LEU A 128 -16.74 10.43 -5.54
CA LEU A 128 -15.72 10.10 -6.52
C LEU A 128 -16.32 9.77 -7.89
N MET A 129 -17.44 9.08 -7.93
CA MET A 129 -18.19 8.84 -9.17
C MET A 129 -18.72 10.14 -9.78
N GLY A 130 -19.22 11.06 -8.97
CA GLY A 130 -19.63 12.40 -9.43
C GLY A 130 -18.48 13.19 -10.05
N ILE A 131 -17.28 13.12 -9.45
CA ILE A 131 -16.08 13.73 -10.03
C ILE A 131 -15.73 13.07 -11.37
N ALA A 132 -15.77 11.73 -11.46
CA ALA A 132 -15.50 11.02 -12.71
C ALA A 132 -16.47 11.42 -13.82
N ASN A 133 -17.77 11.47 -13.54
CA ASN A 133 -18.80 11.90 -14.50
C ASN A 133 -18.57 13.32 -14.99
N ASN A 134 -18.19 14.25 -14.10
CA ASN A 134 -17.88 15.64 -14.49
C ASN A 134 -16.63 15.75 -15.39
N LEU A 135 -15.69 14.81 -15.23
CA LEU A 135 -14.46 14.77 -16.04
C LEU A 135 -14.67 14.05 -17.38
N GLU A 136 -15.65 13.16 -17.50
CA GLU A 136 -15.77 12.21 -18.60
C GLU A 136 -15.80 12.88 -19.98
N TYR A 137 -16.55 13.97 -20.13
CA TYR A 137 -16.69 14.67 -21.40
C TYR A 137 -15.41 15.38 -21.84
N ARG A 138 -14.76 16.13 -20.94
CA ARG A 138 -13.60 16.96 -21.28
C ARG A 138 -12.26 16.24 -21.10
N TYR A 139 -12.20 15.32 -20.14
CA TYR A 139 -10.96 14.62 -19.74
C TYR A 139 -11.20 13.12 -19.52
N PRO A 140 -11.60 12.37 -20.55
CA PRO A 140 -12.00 10.96 -20.41
C PRO A 140 -10.90 10.06 -19.84
N LYS A 141 -9.62 10.38 -20.10
CA LYS A 141 -8.49 9.64 -19.52
C LYS A 141 -8.37 9.84 -18.00
N ALA A 142 -8.66 11.06 -17.51
CA ALA A 142 -8.68 11.33 -16.08
C ALA A 142 -9.84 10.62 -15.39
N ALA A 143 -11.04 10.64 -16.00
CA ALA A 143 -12.21 9.90 -15.52
C ALA A 143 -11.94 8.39 -15.48
N ALA A 144 -11.44 7.81 -16.55
CA ALA A 144 -11.08 6.38 -16.60
C ALA A 144 -10.01 6.03 -15.56
N SER A 145 -9.00 6.89 -15.38
CA SER A 145 -7.98 6.70 -14.34
C SER A 145 -8.58 6.73 -12.94
N LEU A 146 -9.60 7.57 -12.67
CA LEU A 146 -10.26 7.64 -11.37
C LEU A 146 -11.08 6.37 -11.11
N LEU A 147 -11.83 5.89 -12.10
CA LEU A 147 -12.69 4.72 -11.98
C LEU A 147 -11.90 3.41 -11.91
N GLU A 148 -10.71 3.35 -12.52
CA GLU A 148 -9.87 2.15 -12.47
C GLU A 148 -9.46 1.83 -11.03
N GLY A 149 -9.91 0.70 -10.50
CA GLY A 149 -9.63 0.26 -9.13
C GLY A 149 -10.21 1.19 -8.05
N LEU A 150 -11.32 1.87 -8.32
CA LEU A 150 -12.00 2.75 -7.37
C LEU A 150 -12.33 2.02 -6.06
N GLU A 151 -12.89 0.81 -6.15
CA GLU A 151 -13.23 -0.02 -4.99
C GLU A 151 -12.01 -0.29 -4.10
N GLU A 152 -10.85 -0.54 -4.69
CA GLU A 152 -9.60 -0.77 -3.97
C GLU A 152 -9.09 0.49 -3.27
N THR A 153 -9.43 1.70 -3.77
CA THR A 153 -9.06 2.94 -3.07
C THR A 153 -9.93 3.21 -1.84
N LEU A 154 -11.04 2.50 -1.71
CA LEU A 154 -12.02 2.62 -0.64
C LEU A 154 -12.11 1.38 0.27
N ALA A 155 -11.18 0.43 0.17
CA ALA A 155 -11.20 -0.79 0.98
C ALA A 155 -11.22 -0.49 2.49
N VAL A 156 -10.44 0.47 2.96
CA VAL A 156 -10.42 0.87 4.38
C VAL A 156 -11.71 1.59 4.83
N HIS A 157 -12.45 2.22 3.90
CA HIS A 157 -13.77 2.80 4.21
C HIS A 157 -14.79 1.69 4.41
N ARG A 158 -14.80 0.69 3.52
CA ARG A 158 -15.67 -0.49 3.63
C ARG A 158 -15.43 -1.26 4.92
N LEU A 159 -14.18 -1.33 5.39
CA LEU A 159 -13.81 -1.90 6.68
C LEU A 159 -14.21 -1.03 7.89
N LYS A 160 -14.71 0.21 7.69
CA LYS A 160 -15.06 1.16 8.77
C LYS A 160 -13.92 1.39 9.77
N ILE A 161 -12.67 1.40 9.28
CA ILE A 161 -11.48 1.59 10.12
C ILE A 161 -11.52 2.98 10.75
N PRO A 162 -11.22 3.11 12.07
CA PRO A 162 -11.24 4.40 12.76
C PRO A 162 -10.25 5.44 12.17
N GLY A 163 -10.60 6.72 12.28
CA GLY A 163 -10.02 7.87 11.60
C GLY A 163 -8.50 7.92 11.46
N MET A 164 -7.73 7.89 12.56
CA MET A 164 -6.27 8.03 12.49
C MET A 164 -5.58 6.84 11.82
N LEU A 165 -6.07 5.62 12.06
CA LEU A 165 -5.53 4.44 11.41
C LEU A 165 -5.92 4.42 9.93
N ARG A 166 -7.15 4.81 9.59
CA ARG A 166 -7.61 4.95 8.21
C ARG A 166 -6.71 5.89 7.41
N GLU A 167 -6.39 7.08 7.93
CA GLU A 167 -5.49 8.02 7.27
C GLU A 167 -4.12 7.40 6.95
N THR A 168 -3.59 6.59 7.87
CA THR A 168 -2.32 5.90 7.67
C THR A 168 -2.42 4.83 6.58
N LEU A 169 -3.49 4.02 6.60
CA LEU A 169 -3.67 2.88 5.70
C LEU A 169 -4.10 3.29 4.28
N CYS A 170 -4.62 4.50 4.10
CA CYS A 170 -4.99 5.02 2.77
C CYS A 170 -3.80 5.32 1.85
N SER A 171 -2.56 5.27 2.35
CA SER A 171 -1.38 5.65 1.57
C SER A 171 -0.17 4.79 1.86
N THR A 172 0.77 4.78 0.91
CA THR A 172 2.09 4.17 1.05
C THR A 172 3.11 5.12 1.72
N ASN A 173 2.70 6.29 2.18
CA ASN A 173 3.57 7.31 2.78
C ASN A 173 4.49 6.78 3.91
N PRO A 174 4.05 5.90 4.84
CA PRO A 174 4.94 5.37 5.86
C PRO A 174 6.14 4.63 5.26
N MET A 175 5.92 3.88 4.18
CA MET A 175 6.99 3.17 3.49
C MET A 175 7.87 4.10 2.64
N GLU A 176 7.28 5.11 2.01
CA GLU A 176 8.04 6.14 1.30
C GLU A 176 8.96 6.90 2.25
N SER A 177 8.48 7.19 3.46
CA SER A 177 9.31 7.81 4.53
C SER A 177 10.45 6.89 4.96
N ALA A 178 10.21 5.60 5.15
CA ALA A 178 11.24 4.61 5.49
C ALA A 178 12.29 4.51 4.38
N ASN A 179 11.86 4.48 3.11
CA ASN A 179 12.77 4.50 1.95
C ASN A 179 13.60 5.78 1.89
N SER A 180 12.99 6.93 2.14
CA SER A 180 13.69 8.21 2.16
C SER A 180 14.76 8.24 3.24
N ALA A 181 14.47 7.74 4.44
CA ALA A 181 15.44 7.62 5.52
C ALA A 181 16.61 6.69 5.13
N CYS A 182 16.33 5.52 4.58
CA CYS A 182 17.36 4.59 4.08
C CYS A 182 18.22 5.24 3.02
N ARG A 183 17.64 5.91 2.02
CA ARG A 183 18.37 6.65 0.98
C ARG A 183 19.26 7.74 1.57
N GLY A 184 18.79 8.46 2.59
CA GLY A 184 19.58 9.47 3.28
C GLY A 184 20.87 8.90 3.88
N ILE A 185 20.83 7.68 4.40
CA ILE A 185 21.96 6.97 4.99
C ILE A 185 22.95 6.52 3.92
N ILE A 186 22.47 5.87 2.86
CA ILE A 186 23.34 5.27 1.83
C ILE A 186 23.69 6.20 0.67
N ARG A 187 23.19 7.44 0.67
CA ARG A 187 23.34 8.40 -0.45
C ARG A 187 24.80 8.70 -0.86
N ARG A 188 25.78 8.44 0.02
CA ARG A 188 27.20 8.64 -0.26
C ARG A 188 27.85 7.50 -1.04
N VAL A 189 27.13 6.38 -1.17
CA VAL A 189 27.60 5.24 -1.95
C VAL A 189 27.25 5.51 -3.41
N SER A 190 28.23 5.84 -4.23
CA SER A 190 28.06 6.19 -5.64
C SER A 190 28.12 4.97 -6.57
N ASN A 191 28.75 3.88 -6.13
CA ASN A 191 28.87 2.65 -6.89
C ASN A 191 28.76 1.45 -5.95
N PHE A 192 27.84 0.54 -6.26
CA PHE A 192 27.61 -0.68 -5.49
C PHE A 192 28.39 -1.88 -6.04
N GLY A 193 29.09 -1.73 -7.18
CA GLY A 193 29.81 -2.84 -7.83
C GLY A 193 28.87 -3.86 -8.47
N ASP A 194 28.03 -4.49 -7.66
CA ASP A 194 27.06 -5.50 -8.10
C ASP A 194 25.73 -5.42 -7.33
N GLY A 195 24.75 -6.25 -7.74
CA GLY A 195 23.42 -6.28 -7.13
C GLY A 195 23.42 -6.80 -5.69
N GLU A 196 24.35 -7.67 -5.34
CA GLU A 196 24.46 -8.19 -3.97
C GLU A 196 25.01 -7.13 -3.01
N MET A 197 25.99 -6.37 -3.45
CA MET A 197 26.52 -5.24 -2.68
C MET A 197 25.43 -4.16 -2.49
N ALA A 198 24.65 -3.87 -3.54
CA ALA A 198 23.52 -2.94 -3.44
C ALA A 198 22.48 -3.42 -2.41
N LEU A 199 22.17 -4.72 -2.39
CA LEU A 199 21.26 -5.32 -1.40
C LEU A 199 21.80 -5.21 0.03
N ARG A 200 23.09 -5.48 0.24
CA ARG A 200 23.74 -5.34 1.54
C ARG A 200 23.71 -3.90 2.05
N HIS A 201 23.99 -2.93 1.19
CA HIS A 201 23.91 -1.50 1.55
C HIS A 201 22.46 -1.09 1.86
N ALA A 202 21.48 -1.53 1.08
CA ALA A 202 20.08 -1.26 1.35
C ALA A 202 19.64 -1.87 2.70
N ALA A 203 20.02 -3.12 2.99
CA ALA A 203 19.73 -3.77 4.26
C ALA A 203 20.35 -3.00 5.44
N ALA A 204 21.63 -2.64 5.36
CA ALA A 204 22.31 -1.84 6.38
C ALA A 204 21.64 -0.46 6.55
N GLY A 205 21.27 0.19 5.44
CA GLY A 205 20.55 1.46 5.46
C GLY A 205 19.19 1.38 6.16
N PHE A 206 18.43 0.30 5.95
CA PHE A 206 17.15 0.08 6.63
C PHE A 206 17.33 -0.23 8.11
N ILE A 207 18.32 -1.06 8.50
CA ILE A 207 18.63 -1.35 9.89
C ILE A 207 18.98 -0.06 10.65
N GLU A 208 19.76 0.81 10.05
CA GLU A 208 20.09 2.09 10.67
C GLU A 208 18.88 3.06 10.69
N ALA A 209 18.13 3.15 9.61
CA ALA A 209 16.92 3.98 9.54
C ALA A 209 15.87 3.56 10.59
N GLU A 210 15.81 2.28 10.94
CA GLU A 210 14.88 1.72 11.93
C GLU A 210 14.99 2.37 13.29
N ARG A 211 16.18 2.77 13.71
CA ARG A 211 16.42 3.45 14.98
C ARG A 211 15.61 4.74 15.12
N GLY A 212 15.27 5.37 13.99
CA GLY A 212 14.48 6.59 13.90
C GLY A 212 12.99 6.37 13.63
N PHE A 213 12.53 5.13 13.43
CA PHE A 213 11.13 4.87 13.10
C PHE A 213 10.21 5.15 14.28
N ARG A 214 9.11 5.83 13.97
CA ARG A 214 8.05 6.10 14.93
C ARG A 214 6.88 5.17 14.66
N ARG A 215 6.08 4.92 15.69
CA ARG A 215 4.82 4.19 15.55
C ARG A 215 3.90 4.91 14.56
N ILE A 216 3.17 4.15 13.75
CA ILE A 216 2.19 4.71 12.83
C ILE A 216 1.05 5.40 13.59
N LYS A 217 0.46 6.42 12.98
CA LYS A 217 -0.73 7.07 13.55
C LYS A 217 -1.86 6.05 13.66
N GLY A 218 -2.55 6.04 14.79
CA GLY A 218 -3.62 5.09 15.04
C GLY A 218 -3.19 3.66 15.38
N TYR A 219 -1.92 3.41 15.70
CA TYR A 219 -1.41 2.07 16.01
C TYR A 219 -2.21 1.32 17.08
N ARG A 220 -2.80 2.05 18.05
CA ARG A 220 -3.67 1.44 19.10
C ARG A 220 -4.95 0.85 18.52
N GLN A 221 -5.33 1.21 17.32
CA GLN A 221 -6.52 0.73 16.62
C GLN A 221 -6.23 -0.49 15.72
N LEU A 222 -4.99 -0.99 15.71
CA LEU A 222 -4.61 -2.18 14.93
C LEU A 222 -5.37 -3.43 15.38
N THR A 223 -5.67 -3.56 16.69
CA THR A 223 -6.51 -4.66 17.20
C THR A 223 -7.91 -4.67 16.61
N VAL A 224 -8.48 -3.49 16.34
CA VAL A 224 -9.77 -3.36 15.66
C VAL A 224 -9.67 -3.83 14.21
N LEU A 225 -8.59 -3.46 13.51
CA LEU A 225 -8.34 -3.95 12.15
C LEU A 225 -8.23 -5.48 12.11
N MET A 226 -7.53 -6.09 13.06
CA MET A 226 -7.40 -7.55 13.14
C MET A 226 -8.76 -8.23 13.25
N ALA A 227 -9.56 -7.81 14.22
CA ALA A 227 -10.90 -8.36 14.41
C ALA A 227 -11.79 -8.21 13.17
N MET A 228 -11.67 -7.08 12.46
CA MET A 228 -12.41 -6.86 11.21
C MET A 228 -11.96 -7.78 10.08
N LEU A 229 -10.65 -8.03 9.96
CA LEU A 229 -10.11 -8.94 8.95
C LEU A 229 -10.52 -10.39 9.21
N GLU A 230 -10.48 -10.83 10.46
CA GLU A 230 -10.91 -12.18 10.88
C GLU A 230 -12.39 -12.40 10.63
N ASN A 231 -13.24 -11.43 10.97
CA ASN A 231 -14.69 -11.51 10.74
C ASN A 231 -15.06 -11.59 9.24
N GLN A 232 -14.30 -10.94 8.36
CA GLN A 232 -14.54 -11.05 6.91
C GLN A 232 -14.28 -12.47 6.38
N THR A 233 -13.28 -13.14 6.91
CA THR A 233 -12.95 -14.52 6.52
C THR A 233 -14.00 -15.51 7.02
N THR A 234 -14.54 -15.32 8.22
CA THR A 234 -15.58 -16.18 8.82
C THR A 234 -16.96 -15.99 8.13
N GLY A 235 -17.31 -14.75 7.77
CA GLY A 235 -18.55 -14.46 7.06
C GLY A 235 -18.63 -15.02 5.63
N THR A 236 -17.49 -15.22 4.98
CA THR A 236 -17.45 -15.86 3.65
C THR A 236 -17.69 -17.37 3.72
N ILE A 237 -17.38 -18.01 4.85
CA ILE A 237 -17.58 -19.46 5.04
C ILE A 237 -19.05 -19.78 5.30
N GLU A 238 -19.81 -18.88 5.96
CA GLU A 238 -21.24 -19.11 6.24
C GLU A 238 -22.14 -19.01 5.00
N ILE A 239 -21.70 -18.32 3.95
CA ILE A 239 -22.47 -18.18 2.69
C ILE A 239 -22.27 -19.39 1.77
N GLU A 240 -21.18 -20.14 1.87
CA GLU A 240 -20.92 -21.34 1.04
C GLU A 240 -21.57 -22.63 1.62
N THR A 241 -22.11 -22.58 2.84
CA THR A 241 -22.74 -23.75 3.50
C THR A 241 -24.27 -23.67 3.59
N ALA A 242 -24.91 -22.69 2.99
CA ALA A 242 -26.34 -22.54 2.85
C ALA A 242 -26.77 -22.66 1.36
#